data_96525d488e96423f15b7798b47fcf4b1
#
_entry.id   96525d488e96423f15b7798b47fcf4b1
#
_cell.length_a   1.000
_cell.length_b   1.000
_cell.length_c   1.000
_cell.angle_alpha   90.00
_cell.angle_beta   90.00
_cell.angle_gamma   90.00
#
_symmetry.space_group_name_H-M   'P 1'
#
loop_
_entity.id
_entity.type
_entity.pdbx_description
1 polymer ?
#
loop_
_entity_poly.entity_id
_entity_poly.type
_entity_poly.pdbx_seq_one_letter_code
_entity_poly.pdbx_strand_id
1 'polypeptide(L)'
;MPEDPEPTGDERELFLRWLVYLRESLLTRLDDLDEDQARWTPDGKLIQLLGIVNHLAHVGRRWTDGVYLGGAFSRSEEEVRVPVGRTIAEVVADYRAAAANTEAVVRAAPSTNDLCGSDRYPGIDLRWVLIHLVEETARHA
;
A
#
# COMPACT_ATOMS: atom_id res chain seq x y z
N MET A 1 -4.84 18.72 0.22
CA MET A 1 -4.51 17.76 1.30
C MET A 1 -5.80 17.18 1.87
N PRO A 2 -5.91 15.89 1.98
CA PRO A 2 -7.05 15.31 2.69
C PRO A 2 -7.00 15.71 4.17
N GLU A 3 -8.16 15.76 4.79
CA GLU A 3 -8.27 16.05 6.22
C GLU A 3 -7.95 14.78 7.02
N ASP A 4 -7.49 14.97 8.27
CA ASP A 4 -7.23 13.85 9.17
C ASP A 4 -8.48 12.98 9.34
N PRO A 5 -8.32 11.67 9.48
CA PRO A 5 -9.47 10.78 9.62
C PRO A 5 -10.31 11.08 10.86
N GLU A 6 -11.63 11.08 10.67
CA GLU A 6 -12.56 11.20 11.79
C GLU A 6 -12.38 10.06 12.79
N PRO A 7 -12.43 10.33 14.09
CA PRO A 7 -12.31 9.29 15.10
C PRO A 7 -13.47 8.29 15.04
N THR A 8 -13.18 7.06 15.44
CA THR A 8 -14.16 5.99 15.59
C THR A 8 -13.71 5.04 16.68
N GLY A 9 -14.67 4.44 17.39
CA GLY A 9 -14.37 3.41 18.39
C GLY A 9 -14.10 2.03 17.78
N ASP A 10 -14.31 1.86 16.48
CA ASP A 10 -14.04 0.61 15.76
C ASP A 10 -12.61 0.61 15.24
N GLU A 11 -11.76 -0.27 15.79
CA GLU A 11 -10.34 -0.37 15.44
C GLU A 11 -10.15 -0.69 13.95
N ARG A 12 -10.94 -1.60 13.39
CA ARG A 12 -10.85 -1.97 11.97
C ARG A 12 -11.13 -0.76 11.09
N GLU A 13 -12.21 -0.05 11.38
CA GLU A 13 -12.58 1.15 10.63
C GLU A 13 -11.54 2.25 10.76
N LEU A 14 -10.94 2.40 11.94
CA LEU A 14 -9.89 3.38 12.18
C LEU A 14 -8.66 3.11 11.30
N PHE A 15 -8.19 1.87 11.23
CA PHE A 15 -7.07 1.50 10.37
C PHE A 15 -7.38 1.77 8.90
N LEU A 16 -8.58 1.41 8.45
CA LEU A 16 -8.99 1.63 7.06
C LEU A 16 -9.05 3.12 6.72
N ARG A 17 -9.55 3.94 7.62
CA ARG A 17 -9.58 5.42 7.44
C ARG A 17 -8.18 6.01 7.34
N TRP A 18 -7.25 5.58 8.20
CA TRP A 18 -5.87 6.03 8.13
C TRP A 18 -5.18 5.59 6.83
N LEU A 19 -5.45 4.39 6.35
CA LEU A 19 -4.91 3.92 5.08
C LEU A 19 -5.43 4.74 3.90
N VAL A 20 -6.72 5.07 3.87
CA VAL A 20 -7.30 5.95 2.84
C VAL A 20 -6.62 7.33 2.88
N TYR A 21 -6.52 7.92 4.05
CA TYR A 21 -5.86 9.23 4.23
C TYR A 21 -4.43 9.23 3.70
N LEU A 22 -3.64 8.25 4.08
CA LEU A 22 -2.23 8.16 3.68
C LEU A 22 -2.09 7.91 2.18
N ARG A 23 -2.94 7.05 1.60
CA ARG A 23 -2.94 6.80 0.14
C ARG A 23 -3.28 8.05 -0.64
N GLU A 24 -4.33 8.76 -0.24
CA GLU A 24 -4.72 9.99 -0.93
C GLU A 24 -3.65 11.08 -0.77
N SER A 25 -3.03 11.18 0.39
CA SER A 25 -1.90 12.09 0.61
C SER A 25 -0.74 11.80 -0.34
N LEU A 26 -0.42 10.52 -0.53
CA LEU A 26 0.63 10.10 -1.45
C LEU A 26 0.24 10.40 -2.91
N LEU A 27 -0.97 10.03 -3.31
CA LEU A 27 -1.42 10.20 -4.69
C LEU A 27 -1.54 11.68 -5.08
N THR A 28 -1.86 12.55 -4.13
CA THR A 28 -1.90 14.01 -4.36
C THR A 28 -0.54 14.53 -4.85
N ARG A 29 0.56 13.89 -4.47
CA ARG A 29 1.90 14.27 -4.92
C ARG A 29 2.15 13.98 -6.41
N LEU A 30 1.35 13.12 -7.02
CA LEU A 30 1.41 12.84 -8.46
C LEU A 30 0.54 13.80 -9.28
N ASP A 31 -0.35 14.55 -8.62
CA ASP A 31 -1.23 15.50 -9.30
C ASP A 31 -0.38 16.53 -10.06
N ASP A 32 -0.78 16.80 -11.29
CA ASP A 32 -0.12 17.77 -12.18
C ASP A 32 1.31 17.41 -12.61
N LEU A 33 1.81 16.20 -12.28
CA LEU A 33 3.09 15.73 -12.78
C LEU A 33 2.94 15.03 -14.12
N ASP A 34 3.87 15.29 -15.05
CA ASP A 34 3.98 14.50 -16.27
C ASP A 34 4.79 13.22 -16.02
N GLU A 35 4.90 12.36 -17.04
CA GLU A 35 5.60 11.08 -16.93
C GLU A 35 7.07 11.24 -16.55
N ASP A 36 7.75 12.26 -17.09
CA ASP A 36 9.15 12.51 -16.78
C ASP A 36 9.34 13.00 -15.35
N GLN A 37 8.46 13.91 -14.89
CA GLN A 37 8.49 14.43 -13.52
C GLN A 37 8.23 13.34 -12.49
N ALA A 38 7.28 12.44 -12.74
CA ALA A 38 6.97 11.34 -11.83
C ALA A 38 8.13 10.33 -11.72
N ARG A 39 9.02 10.31 -12.71
CA ARG A 39 10.18 9.42 -12.78
C ARG A 39 11.48 10.11 -12.41
N TRP A 40 11.46 11.40 -12.14
CA TRP A 40 12.66 12.17 -11.86
C TRP A 40 13.29 11.81 -10.51
N THR A 41 14.60 11.70 -10.51
CA THR A 41 15.41 11.61 -9.28
C THR A 41 16.67 12.45 -9.45
N PRO A 42 17.23 13.00 -8.37
CA PRO A 42 18.42 13.87 -8.46
C PRO A 42 19.69 13.15 -8.94
N ASP A 43 19.79 11.84 -8.74
CA ASP A 43 21.02 11.07 -9.01
C ASP A 43 20.77 9.77 -9.80
N GLY A 44 19.54 9.50 -10.20
CA GLY A 44 19.15 8.24 -10.86
C GLY A 44 19.20 7.00 -9.97
N LYS A 45 19.50 7.14 -8.68
CA LYS A 45 19.65 6.04 -7.74
C LYS A 45 18.51 5.99 -6.72
N LEU A 46 17.97 7.15 -6.33
CA LEU A 46 16.83 7.22 -5.44
C LEU A 46 15.58 6.67 -6.13
N ILE A 47 14.65 6.18 -5.32
CA ILE A 47 13.40 5.66 -5.84
C ILE A 47 12.58 6.82 -6.41
N GLN A 48 12.07 6.66 -7.63
CA GLN A 48 11.15 7.60 -8.26
C GLN A 48 9.84 7.66 -7.50
N LEU A 49 9.14 8.79 -7.52
CA LEU A 49 7.81 8.89 -6.89
C LEU A 49 6.85 7.85 -7.45
N LEU A 50 6.86 7.65 -8.76
CA LEU A 50 6.07 6.60 -9.41
C LEU A 50 6.46 5.20 -8.92
N GLY A 51 7.75 4.97 -8.68
CA GLY A 51 8.26 3.73 -8.10
C GLY A 51 7.78 3.49 -6.68
N ILE A 52 7.65 4.53 -5.87
CA ILE A 52 7.09 4.45 -4.51
C ILE A 52 5.64 3.97 -4.56
N VAL A 53 4.81 4.55 -5.42
CA VAL A 53 3.42 4.15 -5.57
C VAL A 53 3.31 2.69 -6.03
N ASN A 54 4.10 2.30 -7.02
CA ASN A 54 4.13 0.92 -7.50
C ASN A 54 4.59 -0.05 -6.41
N HIS A 55 5.62 0.31 -5.66
CA HIS A 55 6.11 -0.48 -4.52
C HIS A 55 5.01 -0.70 -3.49
N LEU A 56 4.26 0.34 -3.13
CA LEU A 56 3.19 0.23 -2.13
C LEU A 56 2.02 -0.63 -2.61
N ALA A 57 1.74 -0.68 -3.91
CA ALA A 57 0.77 -1.63 -4.45
C ALA A 57 1.23 -3.09 -4.21
N HIS A 58 2.49 -3.36 -4.45
CA HIS A 58 3.08 -4.68 -4.17
C HIS A 58 3.11 -5.00 -2.67
N VAL A 59 3.45 -4.03 -1.83
CA VAL A 59 3.41 -4.19 -0.37
C VAL A 59 2.01 -4.57 0.10
N GLY A 60 0.98 -3.86 -0.39
CA GLY A 60 -0.40 -4.16 -0.05
C GLY A 60 -0.79 -5.60 -0.37
N ARG A 61 -0.47 -6.07 -1.57
CA ARG A 61 -0.75 -7.45 -1.99
C ARG A 61 0.06 -8.48 -1.21
N ARG A 62 1.34 -8.20 -1.00
CA ARG A 62 2.22 -9.10 -0.24
C ARG A 62 1.70 -9.36 1.16
N TRP A 63 1.31 -8.31 1.86
CA TRP A 63 0.87 -8.41 3.25
C TRP A 63 -0.58 -8.85 3.38
N THR A 64 -1.44 -8.49 2.45
CA THR A 64 -2.85 -8.92 2.46
C THR A 64 -3.01 -10.35 1.94
N ASP A 65 -2.64 -10.59 0.68
CA ASP A 65 -2.86 -11.89 0.04
C ASP A 65 -1.79 -12.90 0.46
N GLY A 66 -0.55 -12.45 0.60
CA GLY A 66 0.57 -13.30 0.96
C GLY A 66 0.62 -13.63 2.44
N VAL A 67 0.81 -12.63 3.28
CA VAL A 67 1.01 -12.88 4.72
C VAL A 67 -0.31 -13.20 5.42
N TYR A 68 -1.31 -12.32 5.30
CA TYR A 68 -2.56 -12.54 6.02
C TYR A 68 -3.32 -13.75 5.49
N LEU A 69 -3.57 -13.84 4.19
CA LEU A 69 -4.31 -14.96 3.60
C LEU A 69 -3.47 -16.23 3.37
N GLY A 70 -2.15 -16.14 3.50
CA GLY A 70 -1.28 -17.31 3.34
C GLY A 70 -0.94 -17.68 1.90
N GLY A 71 -1.16 -16.78 0.94
CA GLY A 71 -0.81 -16.98 -0.46
C GLY A 71 0.69 -16.87 -0.72
N ALA A 72 1.10 -17.19 -1.93
CA ALA A 72 2.49 -17.01 -2.37
C ALA A 72 2.80 -15.54 -2.59
N PHE A 73 4.03 -15.11 -2.26
CA PHE A 73 4.49 -13.77 -2.53
C PHE A 73 6.01 -13.74 -2.74
N SER A 74 6.45 -12.72 -3.47
CA SER A 74 7.87 -12.50 -3.76
C SER A 74 8.18 -11.01 -3.81
N ARG A 75 9.47 -10.69 -3.88
CA ARG A 75 9.96 -9.33 -4.10
C ARG A 75 10.79 -9.32 -5.38
N SER A 76 10.74 -8.21 -6.11
CA SER A 76 11.61 -7.97 -7.24
C SER A 76 12.03 -6.49 -7.27
N GLU A 77 13.11 -6.19 -7.99
CA GLU A 77 13.57 -4.82 -8.17
C GLU A 77 12.59 -3.99 -9.02
N GLU A 78 11.76 -4.65 -9.81
CA GLU A 78 10.74 -3.98 -10.63
C GLU A 78 9.67 -3.27 -9.79
N GLU A 79 9.51 -3.65 -8.52
CA GLU A 79 8.59 -2.94 -7.62
C GLU A 79 8.91 -1.45 -7.51
N VAL A 80 10.20 -1.10 -7.46
CA VAL A 80 10.66 0.28 -7.26
C VAL A 80 11.11 0.95 -8.54
N ARG A 81 11.26 0.19 -9.62
CA ARG A 81 11.67 0.68 -10.95
C ARG A 81 10.60 0.37 -11.96
N VAL A 82 9.71 1.33 -12.17
CA VAL A 82 8.59 1.17 -13.10
C VAL A 82 9.10 1.11 -14.55
N PRO A 83 8.71 0.08 -15.33
CA PRO A 83 9.09 0.02 -16.74
C PRO A 83 8.68 1.26 -17.52
N VAL A 84 9.49 1.66 -18.50
CA VAL A 84 9.32 2.91 -19.28
C VAL A 84 7.95 2.98 -19.98
N GLY A 85 7.41 1.88 -20.42
CA GLY A 85 6.12 1.85 -21.11
C GLY A 85 4.89 1.92 -20.22
N ARG A 86 5.07 1.88 -18.89
CA ARG A 86 3.96 1.89 -17.94
C ARG A 86 3.64 3.31 -17.51
N THR A 87 2.39 3.74 -17.69
CA THR A 87 1.98 5.13 -17.44
C THR A 87 1.65 5.40 -15.97
N ILE A 88 1.65 6.69 -15.59
CA ILE A 88 1.16 7.13 -14.27
C ILE A 88 -0.25 6.59 -14.03
N ALA A 89 -1.15 6.73 -15.00
CA ALA A 89 -2.54 6.28 -14.87
C ALA A 89 -2.64 4.79 -14.59
N GLU A 90 -1.82 3.97 -15.25
CA GLU A 90 -1.79 2.52 -15.03
C GLU A 90 -1.28 2.17 -13.63
N VAL A 91 -0.23 2.83 -13.17
CA VAL A 91 0.33 2.61 -11.82
C VAL A 91 -0.68 3.02 -10.75
N VAL A 92 -1.32 4.17 -10.90
CA VAL A 92 -2.34 4.66 -9.96
C VAL A 92 -3.54 3.72 -9.93
N ALA A 93 -4.03 3.27 -11.09
CA ALA A 93 -5.15 2.34 -11.16
C ALA A 93 -4.82 1.01 -10.47
N ASP A 94 -3.61 0.49 -10.66
CA ASP A 94 -3.14 -0.73 -10.00
C ASP A 94 -3.04 -0.57 -8.48
N TYR A 95 -2.52 0.57 -8.02
CA TYR A 95 -2.45 0.88 -6.59
C TYR A 95 -3.85 0.97 -5.96
N ARG A 96 -4.80 1.63 -6.64
CA ARG A 96 -6.19 1.70 -6.17
C ARG A 96 -6.85 0.33 -6.13
N ALA A 97 -6.57 -0.53 -7.11
CA ALA A 97 -7.08 -1.90 -7.12
C ALA A 97 -6.50 -2.73 -5.95
N ALA A 98 -5.22 -2.60 -5.67
CA ALA A 98 -4.59 -3.25 -4.52
C ALA A 98 -5.20 -2.76 -3.20
N ALA A 99 -5.46 -1.45 -3.09
CA ALA A 99 -6.09 -0.84 -1.92
C ALA A 99 -7.51 -1.35 -1.71
N ALA A 100 -8.30 -1.43 -2.78
CA ALA A 100 -9.67 -1.95 -2.72
C ALA A 100 -9.69 -3.43 -2.29
N ASN A 101 -8.75 -4.23 -2.77
CA ASN A 101 -8.61 -5.63 -2.36
C ASN A 101 -8.28 -5.73 -0.86
N THR A 102 -7.33 -4.94 -0.37
CA THR A 102 -6.98 -4.90 1.05
C THR A 102 -8.21 -4.56 1.90
N GLU A 103 -8.96 -3.52 1.52
CA GLU A 103 -10.16 -3.12 2.24
C GLU A 103 -11.19 -4.25 2.28
N ALA A 104 -11.46 -4.90 1.15
CA ALA A 104 -12.43 -6.00 1.08
C ALA A 104 -12.02 -7.19 1.97
N VAL A 105 -10.75 -7.56 1.95
CA VAL A 105 -10.21 -8.65 2.78
C VAL A 105 -10.31 -8.29 4.27
N VAL A 106 -9.95 -7.08 4.65
CA VAL A 106 -10.01 -6.61 6.04
C VAL A 106 -11.46 -6.58 6.54
N ARG A 107 -12.40 -6.10 5.73
CA ARG A 107 -13.82 -6.05 6.11
C ARG A 107 -14.42 -7.45 6.25
N ALA A 108 -13.97 -8.43 5.47
CA ALA A 108 -14.43 -9.80 5.54
C ALA A 108 -13.79 -10.62 6.67
N ALA A 109 -12.70 -10.16 7.26
CA ALA A 109 -12.01 -10.87 8.33
C ALA A 109 -12.89 -10.98 9.59
N PRO A 110 -12.80 -12.09 10.35
CA PRO A 110 -13.59 -12.27 11.58
C PRO A 110 -13.30 -11.18 12.62
N SER A 111 -12.02 -10.83 12.80
CA SER A 111 -11.59 -9.77 13.73
C SER A 111 -10.16 -9.36 13.39
N THR A 112 -9.69 -8.26 14.02
CA THR A 112 -8.30 -7.82 13.90
C THR A 112 -7.33 -8.75 14.62
N ASN A 113 -7.81 -9.63 15.49
CA ASN A 113 -7.01 -10.66 16.16
C ASN A 113 -6.85 -11.95 15.34
N ASP A 114 -7.47 -12.03 14.17
CA ASP A 114 -7.37 -13.21 13.32
C ASP A 114 -5.92 -13.44 12.91
N LEU A 115 -5.44 -14.68 13.13
CA LEU A 115 -4.04 -15.01 12.87
C LEU A 115 -3.77 -15.10 11.37
N CYS A 116 -2.58 -14.64 10.97
CA CYS A 116 -2.14 -14.73 9.59
C CYS A 116 -1.94 -16.18 9.16
N GLY A 117 -2.27 -16.46 7.90
CA GLY A 117 -2.15 -17.80 7.33
C GLY A 117 -0.74 -18.17 6.88
N SER A 118 0.19 -17.21 6.77
CA SER A 118 1.54 -17.48 6.30
C SER A 118 2.41 -18.17 7.36
N ASP A 119 3.06 -19.26 6.99
CA ASP A 119 4.00 -19.97 7.84
C ASP A 119 5.29 -19.18 8.08
N ARG A 120 5.58 -18.19 7.24
CA ARG A 120 6.79 -17.35 7.37
C ARG A 120 6.70 -16.33 8.49
N TYR A 121 5.48 -16.04 8.95
CA TYR A 121 5.22 -15.05 10.00
C TYR A 121 4.30 -15.64 11.06
N PRO A 122 4.77 -16.67 11.78
CA PRO A 122 3.94 -17.35 12.78
C PRO A 122 3.60 -16.41 13.93
N GLY A 123 2.35 -16.46 14.38
CA GLY A 123 1.91 -15.73 15.57
C GLY A 123 1.53 -14.27 15.38
N ILE A 124 1.66 -13.71 14.17
CA ILE A 124 1.16 -12.36 13.91
C ILE A 124 -0.30 -12.40 13.46
N ASP A 125 -1.02 -11.34 13.75
CA ASP A 125 -2.45 -11.22 13.44
C ASP A 125 -2.71 -10.10 12.42
N LEU A 126 -3.97 -9.94 12.05
CA LEU A 126 -4.38 -8.89 11.12
C LEU A 126 -4.04 -7.48 11.64
N ARG A 127 -4.15 -7.26 12.95
CA ARG A 127 -3.78 -5.97 13.54
C ARG A 127 -2.32 -5.62 13.26
N TRP A 128 -1.43 -6.58 13.41
CA TRP A 128 -0.01 -6.38 13.11
C TRP A 128 0.19 -5.99 11.64
N VAL A 129 -0.50 -6.70 10.71
CA VAL A 129 -0.43 -6.40 9.27
C VAL A 129 -0.95 -4.99 9.00
N LEU A 130 -2.07 -4.59 9.60
CA LEU A 130 -2.64 -3.25 9.39
C LEU A 130 -1.71 -2.15 9.89
N ILE A 131 -1.11 -2.33 11.06
CA ILE A 131 -0.12 -1.38 11.59
C ILE A 131 1.08 -1.29 10.64
N HIS A 132 1.55 -2.42 10.12
CA HIS A 132 2.66 -2.45 9.17
C HIS A 132 2.31 -1.71 7.87
N LEU A 133 1.11 -1.90 7.34
CA LEU A 133 0.66 -1.19 6.12
C LEU A 133 0.55 0.32 6.35
N VAL A 134 0.06 0.75 7.51
CA VAL A 134 0.01 2.18 7.87
C VAL A 134 1.43 2.74 7.95
N GLU A 135 2.33 2.05 8.62
CA GLU A 135 3.73 2.48 8.77
C GLU A 135 4.44 2.57 7.42
N GLU A 136 4.32 1.54 6.57
CA GLU A 136 4.91 1.53 5.24
C GLU A 136 4.40 2.67 4.38
N THR A 137 3.09 2.90 4.38
CA THR A 137 2.49 3.98 3.58
C THR A 137 2.91 5.36 4.12
N ALA A 138 2.89 5.55 5.43
CA ALA A 138 3.27 6.81 6.07
C ALA A 138 4.75 7.15 5.84
N ARG A 139 5.64 6.15 5.87
CA ARG A 139 7.06 6.32 5.62
C ARG A 139 7.34 6.89 4.23
N HIS A 140 6.51 6.55 3.26
CA HIS A 140 6.67 6.96 1.87
C HIS A 140 5.75 8.13 1.46
N ALA A 141 4.77 8.46 2.27
CA ALA A 141 3.88 9.59 2.02
C ALA A 141 4.49 10.97 2.41
#